data_1eb219a9d040097d0f1741a7e95678a2
#
_entry.id   1eb219a9d040097d0f1741a7e95678a2
#
_cell.length_a   1.000
_cell.length_b   1.000
_cell.length_c   1.000
_cell.angle_alpha   90.00
_cell.angle_beta   90.00
_cell.angle_gamma   90.00
#
_symmetry.space_group_name_H-M   'P 1'
#
loop_
_entity.id
_entity.type
_entity.pdbx_description
1 polymer ?
#
loop_
_entity_poly.entity_id
_entity_poly.type
_entity_poly.pdbx_seq_one_letter_code
_entity_poly.pdbx_strand_id
1 'polypeptide(L)'
;MHNFALFSVTRRRLLTAMALSPLLWRPGQARAAAIDPQRIVALEWLPVELLLALGVIPCGVADLPNYRIWVSEPPLPASTIDVGLRTEPNLELLADMRPSFMVWSAGYGPAPEKLLRIAPGRGVNFSDGKNPLAVARRSLLELAQLLNLEPAARHHLAEYERFIERMKPRFARRGARPLLMMTQVDARHMLVFGPNCLFQEVLDAFGIPNAWQGETNFWGSSIVGIDRLASWRDVDVLCFDHGNGKEMETLMATPLWQAMPFIRAGRFQRAPAVWFYGATLSAMRFVRILDNALGGRA
;
A
#
# COMPACT_ATOMS: atom_id res chain seq x y z
N MET A 1 -4.59 -87.72 -1.82
CA MET A 1 -5.75 -87.19 -1.04
C MET A 1 -5.21 -86.08 -0.19
N HIS A 2 -5.36 -84.80 -0.64
CA HIS A 2 -4.90 -83.62 0.11
C HIS A 2 -6.13 -82.88 0.60
N ASN A 3 -6.33 -82.80 1.92
CA ASN A 3 -7.37 -82.03 2.57
C ASN A 3 -6.95 -80.59 2.66
N PHE A 4 -7.67 -79.69 1.97
CA PHE A 4 -7.62 -78.25 2.19
C PHE A 4 -8.58 -77.85 3.32
N ALA A 5 -8.07 -77.48 4.48
CA ALA A 5 -8.85 -76.89 5.58
C ALA A 5 -9.16 -75.45 5.24
N LEU A 6 -10.42 -75.11 4.94
CA LEU A 6 -10.95 -73.77 4.79
C LEU A 6 -11.12 -73.12 6.17
N PHE A 7 -10.30 -72.13 6.49
CA PHE A 7 -10.50 -71.29 7.70
C PHE A 7 -11.74 -70.40 7.52
N SER A 8 -12.85 -70.75 8.14
CA SER A 8 -14.01 -69.89 8.21
C SER A 8 -13.78 -68.82 9.29
N VAL A 9 -13.49 -67.58 8.83
CA VAL A 9 -13.45 -66.41 9.70
C VAL A 9 -14.89 -66.07 10.08
N THR A 10 -15.27 -66.31 11.35
CA THR A 10 -16.63 -66.12 11.85
C THR A 10 -16.99 -64.60 11.82
N ARG A 11 -18.17 -64.29 11.27
CA ARG A 11 -18.75 -62.93 11.17
C ARG A 11 -18.60 -62.10 12.47
N ARG A 12 -18.56 -62.71 13.61
CA ARG A 12 -18.33 -62.07 14.93
C ARG A 12 -16.94 -61.46 15.09
N ARG A 13 -15.88 -62.06 14.50
CA ARG A 13 -14.52 -61.51 14.56
C ARG A 13 -14.32 -60.34 13.59
N LEU A 14 -15.08 -60.30 12.50
CA LEU A 14 -15.08 -59.14 11.58
C LEU A 14 -15.76 -57.93 12.22
N LEU A 15 -16.85 -58.14 12.96
CA LEU A 15 -17.56 -57.05 13.65
C LEU A 15 -16.77 -56.45 14.83
N THR A 16 -15.97 -57.25 15.56
CA THR A 16 -15.08 -56.75 16.62
C THR A 16 -13.88 -56.00 16.07
N ALA A 17 -13.36 -56.38 14.88
CA ALA A 17 -12.30 -55.61 14.20
C ALA A 17 -12.79 -54.24 13.68
N MET A 18 -14.07 -54.15 13.24
CA MET A 18 -14.68 -52.85 12.83
C MET A 18 -15.00 -51.94 14.01
N ALA A 19 -15.27 -52.47 15.21
CA ALA A 19 -15.57 -51.66 16.40
C ALA A 19 -14.31 -50.97 17.00
N LEU A 20 -13.09 -51.44 16.68
CA LEU A 20 -11.83 -50.86 17.11
C LEU A 20 -11.22 -49.90 16.08
N SER A 21 -11.82 -49.75 14.89
CA SER A 21 -11.34 -48.85 13.83
C SER A 21 -11.43 -47.34 14.11
N PRO A 22 -12.38 -46.83 14.96
CA PRO A 22 -12.44 -45.39 15.21
C PRO A 22 -11.25 -44.83 16.01
N LEU A 23 -10.49 -45.69 16.69
CA LEU A 23 -9.35 -45.26 17.51
C LEU A 23 -8.08 -44.96 16.66
N LEU A 24 -8.06 -45.32 15.38
CA LEU A 24 -6.94 -45.02 14.44
C LEU A 24 -7.22 -43.85 13.52
N TRP A 25 -8.46 -43.37 13.47
CA TRP A 25 -8.79 -42.15 12.72
C TRP A 25 -8.59 -40.93 13.64
N ARG A 26 -7.33 -40.59 13.88
CA ARG A 26 -7.01 -39.21 14.26
C ARG A 26 -7.33 -38.38 13.00
N PRO A 27 -8.35 -37.50 13.03
CA PRO A 27 -8.43 -36.47 12.00
C PRO A 27 -7.09 -35.76 12.08
N GLY A 28 -6.22 -35.95 11.11
CA GLY A 28 -5.05 -35.12 10.97
C GLY A 28 -5.62 -33.69 10.96
N GLN A 29 -5.39 -32.94 12.02
CA GLN A 29 -5.59 -31.51 11.95
C GLN A 29 -4.75 -31.11 10.74
N ALA A 30 -5.44 -30.80 9.64
CA ALA A 30 -4.80 -30.17 8.50
C ALA A 30 -4.21 -28.88 9.05
N ARG A 31 -2.95 -28.97 9.48
CA ARG A 31 -2.19 -27.81 9.90
C ARG A 31 -2.19 -26.93 8.65
N ALA A 32 -2.90 -25.81 8.72
CA ALA A 32 -2.85 -24.82 7.64
C ALA A 32 -1.36 -24.70 7.27
N ALA A 33 -1.06 -24.96 6.00
CA ALA A 33 0.32 -24.94 5.53
C ALA A 33 0.90 -23.58 5.95
N ALA A 34 2.05 -23.61 6.62
CA ALA A 34 2.70 -22.37 7.07
C ALA A 34 2.91 -21.47 5.85
N ILE A 35 2.58 -20.20 5.99
CA ILE A 35 2.81 -19.22 4.92
C ILE A 35 4.32 -19.10 4.72
N ASP A 36 4.77 -19.33 3.48
CA ASP A 36 6.17 -19.16 3.08
C ASP A 36 6.38 -17.70 2.66
N PRO A 37 7.15 -16.90 3.39
CA PRO A 37 7.37 -15.48 3.08
C PRO A 37 8.03 -15.25 1.71
N GLN A 38 8.74 -16.23 1.17
CA GLN A 38 9.39 -16.12 -0.15
C GLN A 38 8.42 -16.31 -1.31
N ARG A 39 7.19 -16.76 -1.05
CA ARG A 39 6.17 -17.01 -2.05
C ARG A 39 4.90 -16.21 -1.81
N ILE A 40 5.06 -14.97 -1.32
CA ILE A 40 3.94 -14.04 -1.15
C ILE A 40 3.84 -13.15 -2.39
N VAL A 41 2.61 -12.98 -2.88
CA VAL A 41 2.29 -12.09 -4.00
C VAL A 41 1.44 -10.93 -3.49
N ALA A 42 1.75 -9.71 -3.94
CA ALA A 42 1.01 -8.49 -3.65
C ALA A 42 0.29 -7.98 -4.91
N LEU A 43 -1.03 -7.87 -4.85
CA LEU A 43 -1.88 -7.48 -5.99
C LEU A 43 -2.21 -6.00 -6.01
N GLU A 44 -1.61 -5.22 -5.12
CA GLU A 44 -1.71 -3.76 -5.08
C GLU A 44 -0.53 -3.19 -4.27
N TRP A 45 -0.27 -1.90 -4.34
CA TRP A 45 0.96 -1.28 -3.85
C TRP A 45 0.96 -0.96 -2.35
N LEU A 46 -0.23 -0.76 -1.72
CA LEU A 46 -0.32 -0.76 -0.25
C LEU A 46 0.13 -2.10 0.36
N PRO A 47 -0.36 -3.27 -0.10
CA PRO A 47 0.17 -4.56 0.32
C PRO A 47 1.68 -4.70 0.16
N VAL A 48 2.25 -4.22 -0.96
CA VAL A 48 3.71 -4.21 -1.16
C VAL A 48 4.39 -3.45 -0.03
N GLU A 49 3.92 -2.26 0.27
CA GLU A 49 4.50 -1.41 1.31
C GLU A 49 4.42 -2.05 2.70
N LEU A 50 3.27 -2.66 3.03
CA LEU A 50 3.10 -3.36 4.31
C LEU A 50 4.05 -4.57 4.43
N LEU A 51 4.21 -5.35 3.36
CA LEU A 51 5.15 -6.48 3.34
C LEU A 51 6.59 -6.01 3.50
N LEU A 52 7.01 -4.96 2.77
CA LEU A 52 8.34 -4.38 2.89
C LEU A 52 8.61 -3.84 4.31
N ALA A 53 7.62 -3.24 4.95
CA ALA A 53 7.70 -2.79 6.35
C ALA A 53 7.90 -3.96 7.34
N LEU A 54 7.46 -5.16 6.97
CA LEU A 54 7.70 -6.41 7.72
C LEU A 54 9.01 -7.11 7.33
N GLY A 55 9.79 -6.55 6.40
CA GLY A 55 11.00 -7.19 5.88
C GLY A 55 10.74 -8.31 4.87
N VAL A 56 9.53 -8.40 4.33
CA VAL A 56 9.13 -9.40 3.34
C VAL A 56 9.13 -8.77 1.94
N ILE A 57 9.88 -9.35 1.03
CA ILE A 57 9.91 -8.94 -0.38
C ILE A 57 8.92 -9.84 -1.15
N PRO A 58 7.85 -9.30 -1.74
CA PRO A 58 6.92 -10.11 -2.51
C PRO A 58 7.60 -10.66 -3.77
N CYS A 59 7.37 -11.95 -4.09
CA CYS A 59 7.90 -12.59 -5.29
C CYS A 59 7.18 -12.14 -6.56
N GLY A 60 5.93 -11.68 -6.45
CA GLY A 60 5.14 -11.12 -7.53
C GLY A 60 4.39 -9.87 -7.08
N VAL A 61 4.29 -8.90 -7.97
CA VAL A 61 3.61 -7.62 -7.73
C VAL A 61 2.78 -7.24 -8.95
N ALA A 62 1.54 -6.83 -8.73
CA ALA A 62 0.71 -6.32 -9.81
C ALA A 62 1.15 -4.92 -10.23
N ASP A 63 1.14 -4.68 -11.55
CA ASP A 63 1.42 -3.41 -12.19
C ASP A 63 2.81 -2.85 -11.80
N LEU A 64 3.81 -3.73 -11.85
CA LEU A 64 5.18 -3.44 -11.47
C LEU A 64 5.83 -2.30 -12.26
N PRO A 65 5.59 -2.12 -13.58
CA PRO A 65 6.09 -0.97 -14.32
C PRO A 65 5.62 0.36 -13.72
N ASN A 66 4.33 0.47 -13.42
CA ASN A 66 3.76 1.67 -12.80
C ASN A 66 4.15 1.82 -11.33
N TYR A 67 4.38 0.73 -10.59
CA TYR A 67 4.97 0.81 -9.25
C TYR A 67 6.29 1.61 -9.27
N ARG A 68 7.15 1.35 -10.24
CA ARG A 68 8.45 2.04 -10.39
C ARG A 68 8.32 3.53 -10.66
N ILE A 69 7.21 3.96 -11.23
CA ILE A 69 6.92 5.37 -11.54
C ILE A 69 6.22 6.06 -10.37
N TRP A 70 5.17 5.44 -9.83
CA TRP A 70 4.27 6.06 -8.86
C TRP A 70 4.71 5.91 -7.41
N VAL A 71 5.31 4.77 -7.07
CA VAL A 71 5.82 4.50 -5.72
C VAL A 71 7.31 4.78 -5.66
N SER A 72 8.06 4.16 -6.59
CA SER A 72 9.50 4.35 -6.78
C SER A 72 10.38 3.87 -5.62
N GLU A 73 10.02 4.12 -4.39
CA GLU A 73 10.73 3.72 -3.17
C GLU A 73 9.79 3.10 -2.12
N PRO A 74 10.22 2.00 -1.45
CA PRO A 74 11.47 1.27 -1.68
C PRO A 74 11.50 0.57 -3.05
N PRO A 75 12.67 0.46 -3.71
CA PRO A 75 12.77 -0.28 -4.95
C PRO A 75 12.56 -1.78 -4.72
N LEU A 76 11.91 -2.44 -5.66
CA LEU A 76 11.78 -3.89 -5.68
C LEU A 76 12.91 -4.54 -6.47
N PRO A 77 13.37 -5.75 -6.08
CA PRO A 77 14.39 -6.49 -6.81
C PRO A 77 13.98 -6.74 -8.28
N ALA A 78 14.97 -6.88 -9.15
CA ALA A 78 14.74 -7.24 -10.55
C ALA A 78 14.09 -8.64 -10.73
N SER A 79 14.22 -9.51 -9.72
CA SER A 79 13.60 -10.83 -9.67
C SER A 79 12.10 -10.81 -9.34
N THR A 80 11.55 -9.68 -8.91
CA THR A 80 10.09 -9.56 -8.66
C THR A 80 9.35 -9.68 -10.00
N ILE A 81 8.36 -10.57 -10.03
CA ILE A 81 7.57 -10.85 -11.23
C ILE A 81 6.40 -9.88 -11.33
N ASP A 82 6.19 -9.29 -12.51
CA ASP A 82 4.97 -8.54 -12.80
C ASP A 82 3.82 -9.53 -13.06
N VAL A 83 2.77 -9.44 -12.25
CA VAL A 83 1.62 -10.34 -12.37
C VAL A 83 0.41 -9.71 -13.08
N GLY A 84 0.62 -8.65 -13.87
CA GLY A 84 -0.42 -7.96 -14.62
C GLY A 84 -1.02 -6.77 -13.89
N LEU A 85 -2.15 -6.27 -14.36
CA LEU A 85 -2.76 -5.05 -13.80
C LEU A 85 -3.32 -5.28 -12.40
N ARG A 86 -3.32 -4.24 -11.57
CA ARG A 86 -3.92 -4.28 -10.22
C ARG A 86 -5.41 -4.58 -10.24
N THR A 87 -6.11 -4.13 -11.28
CA THR A 87 -7.56 -4.39 -11.47
C THR A 87 -7.83 -5.72 -12.16
N GLU A 88 -6.88 -6.23 -12.93
CA GLU A 88 -7.00 -7.44 -13.73
C GLU A 88 -5.66 -8.19 -13.80
N PRO A 89 -5.24 -8.81 -12.67
CA PRO A 89 -4.02 -9.60 -12.64
C PRO A 89 -4.15 -10.87 -13.49
N ASN A 90 -3.04 -11.35 -13.99
CA ASN A 90 -2.97 -12.59 -14.75
C ASN A 90 -3.17 -13.80 -13.83
N LEU A 91 -4.41 -14.32 -13.77
CA LEU A 91 -4.77 -15.44 -12.89
C LEU A 91 -4.08 -16.75 -13.25
N GLU A 92 -3.75 -16.97 -14.52
CA GLU A 92 -3.01 -18.16 -14.99
C GLU A 92 -1.57 -18.12 -14.47
N LEU A 93 -0.89 -16.99 -14.64
CA LEU A 93 0.44 -16.78 -14.08
C LEU A 93 0.45 -16.94 -12.55
N LEU A 94 -0.54 -16.39 -11.85
CA LEU A 94 -0.67 -16.55 -10.41
C LEU A 94 -0.82 -18.02 -10.00
N ALA A 95 -1.61 -18.80 -10.75
CA ALA A 95 -1.78 -20.23 -10.50
C ALA A 95 -0.46 -21.02 -10.74
N ASP A 96 0.30 -20.66 -11.77
CA ASP A 96 1.60 -21.28 -12.08
C ASP A 96 2.67 -20.94 -11.05
N MET A 97 2.66 -19.73 -10.52
CA MET A 97 3.56 -19.27 -9.44
C MET A 97 3.31 -20.01 -8.12
N ARG A 98 2.12 -20.57 -7.90
CA ARG A 98 1.72 -21.27 -6.67
C ARG A 98 2.08 -20.46 -5.41
N PRO A 99 1.58 -19.23 -5.26
CA PRO A 99 1.88 -18.44 -4.09
C PRO A 99 1.44 -19.15 -2.81
N SER A 100 2.18 -18.98 -1.75
CA SER A 100 1.77 -19.45 -0.41
C SER A 100 0.69 -18.57 0.19
N PHE A 101 0.70 -17.30 -0.20
CA PHE A 101 -0.25 -16.29 0.29
C PHE A 101 -0.34 -15.12 -0.71
N MET A 102 -1.52 -14.53 -0.81
CA MET A 102 -1.74 -13.33 -1.62
C MET A 102 -2.30 -12.20 -0.75
N VAL A 103 -1.84 -10.96 -1.00
CA VAL A 103 -2.32 -9.76 -0.30
C VAL A 103 -2.81 -8.75 -1.34
N TRP A 104 -4.01 -8.20 -1.10
CA TRP A 104 -4.62 -7.16 -1.97
C TRP A 104 -5.22 -6.04 -1.12
N SER A 105 -5.58 -4.92 -1.74
CA SER A 105 -6.34 -3.87 -1.07
C SER A 105 -7.82 -4.22 -1.04
N ALA A 106 -8.44 -4.20 0.14
CA ALA A 106 -9.85 -4.51 0.30
C ALA A 106 -10.72 -3.51 -0.49
N GLY A 107 -11.66 -4.04 -1.27
CA GLY A 107 -12.53 -3.24 -2.12
C GLY A 107 -11.91 -2.74 -3.42
N TYR A 108 -10.69 -3.20 -3.78
CA TYR A 108 -10.03 -2.85 -5.04
C TYR A 108 -9.50 -4.10 -5.75
N GLY A 109 -9.61 -4.13 -7.08
CA GLY A 109 -9.16 -5.26 -7.89
C GLY A 109 -10.22 -6.37 -8.04
N PRO A 110 -9.80 -7.62 -8.32
CA PRO A 110 -10.69 -8.75 -8.52
C PRO A 110 -11.48 -9.11 -7.27
N ALA A 111 -12.64 -9.74 -7.47
CA ALA A 111 -13.41 -10.32 -6.37
C ALA A 111 -12.57 -11.35 -5.60
N PRO A 112 -12.52 -11.29 -4.25
CA PRO A 112 -11.69 -12.17 -3.41
C PRO A 112 -11.89 -13.66 -3.69
N GLU A 113 -13.11 -14.07 -4.05
CA GLU A 113 -13.45 -15.48 -4.33
C GLU A 113 -12.67 -16.03 -5.52
N LYS A 114 -12.31 -15.20 -6.50
CA LYS A 114 -11.47 -15.61 -7.64
C LYS A 114 -10.04 -15.86 -7.19
N LEU A 115 -9.51 -15.00 -6.35
CA LEU A 115 -8.15 -15.08 -5.81
C LEU A 115 -8.00 -16.28 -4.88
N LEU A 116 -8.95 -16.49 -3.98
CA LEU A 116 -8.93 -17.58 -3.00
C LEU A 116 -9.04 -18.99 -3.60
N ARG A 117 -9.40 -19.11 -4.89
CA ARG A 117 -9.30 -20.38 -5.63
C ARG A 117 -7.86 -20.73 -6.00
N ILE A 118 -6.96 -19.75 -6.05
CA ILE A 118 -5.55 -19.92 -6.40
C ILE A 118 -4.70 -20.17 -5.17
N ALA A 119 -4.83 -19.31 -4.15
CA ALA A 119 -4.10 -19.44 -2.90
C ALA A 119 -4.82 -18.75 -1.75
N PRO A 120 -4.49 -19.09 -0.49
CA PRO A 120 -4.92 -18.32 0.68
C PRO A 120 -4.49 -16.85 0.55
N GLY A 121 -5.28 -15.94 1.11
CA GLY A 121 -4.93 -14.53 1.03
C GLY A 121 -5.78 -13.64 1.92
N ARG A 122 -5.43 -12.35 1.95
CA ARG A 122 -6.09 -11.34 2.77
C ARG A 122 -6.18 -10.01 2.04
N GLY A 123 -7.37 -9.40 2.09
CA GLY A 123 -7.54 -7.98 1.77
C GLY A 123 -7.12 -7.12 2.97
N VAL A 124 -6.32 -6.09 2.73
CA VAL A 124 -5.93 -5.08 3.72
C VAL A 124 -6.64 -3.76 3.44
N ASN A 125 -6.98 -3.02 4.50
CA ASN A 125 -7.70 -1.77 4.36
C ASN A 125 -6.70 -0.61 4.23
N PHE A 126 -7.00 0.32 3.31
CA PHE A 126 -6.28 1.57 3.14
C PHE A 126 -6.81 2.66 4.07
N SER A 127 -8.12 2.86 4.12
CA SER A 127 -8.76 4.00 4.77
C SER A 127 -10.12 3.63 5.33
N ASP A 128 -10.58 4.43 6.27
CA ASP A 128 -11.95 4.49 6.75
C ASP A 128 -12.66 5.77 6.26
N GLY A 129 -12.05 6.47 5.29
CA GLY A 129 -12.51 7.75 4.78
C GLY A 129 -12.08 8.95 5.62
N LYS A 130 -11.30 8.76 6.69
CA LYS A 130 -10.87 9.82 7.62
C LYS A 130 -9.39 9.76 7.99
N ASN A 131 -8.90 8.59 8.42
CA ASN A 131 -7.58 8.44 9.00
C ASN A 131 -6.77 7.32 8.32
N PRO A 132 -6.39 7.48 7.04
CA PRO A 132 -5.78 6.41 6.26
C PRO A 132 -4.49 5.87 6.89
N LEU A 133 -3.64 6.73 7.46
CA LEU A 133 -2.38 6.27 8.06
C LEU A 133 -2.61 5.44 9.32
N ALA A 134 -3.60 5.79 10.15
CA ALA A 134 -3.99 5.00 11.31
C ALA A 134 -4.58 3.63 10.88
N VAL A 135 -5.37 3.59 9.81
CA VAL A 135 -5.90 2.35 9.22
C VAL A 135 -4.77 1.48 8.67
N ALA A 136 -3.83 2.06 7.93
CA ALA A 136 -2.68 1.35 7.38
C ALA A 136 -1.80 0.73 8.48
N ARG A 137 -1.59 1.43 9.61
CA ARG A 137 -0.88 0.87 10.79
C ARG A 137 -1.60 -0.34 11.39
N ARG A 138 -2.95 -0.31 11.48
CA ARG A 138 -3.73 -1.49 11.91
C ARG A 138 -3.59 -2.64 10.93
N SER A 139 -3.70 -2.36 9.63
CA SER A 139 -3.52 -3.36 8.57
C SER A 139 -2.12 -4.00 8.60
N LEU A 140 -1.08 -3.22 8.93
CA LEU A 140 0.28 -3.75 9.14
C LEU A 140 0.33 -4.75 10.30
N LEU A 141 -0.27 -4.41 11.45
CA LEU A 141 -0.29 -5.29 12.63
C LEU A 141 -1.10 -6.56 12.36
N GLU A 142 -2.25 -6.45 11.71
CA GLU A 142 -3.08 -7.60 11.33
C GLU A 142 -2.34 -8.52 10.35
N LEU A 143 -1.66 -7.97 9.35
CA LEU A 143 -0.86 -8.73 8.41
C LEU A 143 0.33 -9.40 9.12
N ALA A 144 0.99 -8.68 10.01
CA ALA A 144 2.11 -9.22 10.81
C ALA A 144 1.67 -10.42 11.67
N GLN A 145 0.48 -10.35 12.27
CA GLN A 145 -0.07 -11.47 13.04
C GLN A 145 -0.31 -12.71 12.16
N LEU A 146 -0.85 -12.53 10.95
CA LEU A 146 -1.06 -13.62 9.98
C LEU A 146 0.26 -14.27 9.53
N LEU A 147 1.32 -13.48 9.43
CA LEU A 147 2.63 -13.93 8.98
C LEU A 147 3.57 -14.34 10.12
N ASN A 148 3.15 -14.23 11.40
CA ASN A 148 3.97 -14.40 12.60
C ASN A 148 5.20 -13.47 12.63
N LEU A 149 5.00 -12.21 12.22
CA LEU A 149 6.02 -11.16 12.12
C LEU A 149 5.73 -9.95 13.03
N GLU A 150 4.98 -10.12 14.14
CA GLU A 150 4.61 -9.05 15.05
C GLU A 150 5.81 -8.28 15.62
N PRO A 151 6.96 -8.94 15.93
CA PRO A 151 8.14 -8.19 16.35
C PRO A 151 8.66 -7.22 15.28
N ALA A 152 8.63 -7.61 14.00
CA ALA A 152 9.04 -6.75 12.89
C ALA A 152 8.10 -5.54 12.75
N ALA A 153 6.79 -5.76 12.85
CA ALA A 153 5.80 -4.67 12.81
C ALA A 153 6.01 -3.67 13.94
N ARG A 154 6.19 -4.14 15.19
CA ARG A 154 6.47 -3.25 16.33
C ARG A 154 7.78 -2.48 16.16
N HIS A 155 8.81 -3.13 15.66
CA HIS A 155 10.09 -2.48 15.40
C HIS A 155 9.93 -1.37 14.36
N HIS A 156 9.29 -1.66 13.22
CA HIS A 156 9.06 -0.70 12.15
C HIS A 156 8.21 0.49 12.62
N LEU A 157 7.12 0.26 13.38
CA LEU A 157 6.29 1.35 13.89
C LEU A 157 7.06 2.24 14.88
N ALA A 158 7.88 1.64 15.75
CA ALA A 158 8.73 2.41 16.65
C ALA A 158 9.82 3.21 15.88
N GLU A 159 10.35 2.68 14.78
CA GLU A 159 11.26 3.43 13.90
C GLU A 159 10.54 4.59 13.19
N TYR A 160 9.33 4.38 12.71
CA TYR A 160 8.50 5.42 12.14
C TYR A 160 8.27 6.57 13.14
N GLU A 161 7.84 6.27 14.36
CA GLU A 161 7.61 7.27 15.40
C GLU A 161 8.88 8.05 15.74
N ARG A 162 10.00 7.34 15.96
CA ARG A 162 11.30 8.00 16.18
C ARG A 162 11.74 8.87 15.01
N PHE A 163 11.44 8.45 13.78
CA PHE A 163 11.74 9.24 12.59
C PHE A 163 10.92 10.54 12.58
N ILE A 164 9.61 10.48 12.82
CA ILE A 164 8.75 11.67 12.89
C ILE A 164 9.26 12.64 13.97
N GLU A 165 9.55 12.15 15.17
CA GLU A 165 10.06 12.99 16.27
C GLU A 165 11.40 13.68 15.91
N ARG A 166 12.33 12.96 15.28
CA ARG A 166 13.60 13.55 14.83
C ARG A 166 13.42 14.64 13.78
N MET A 167 12.35 14.58 12.98
CA MET A 167 12.12 15.52 11.91
C MET A 167 11.38 16.80 12.36
N LYS A 168 10.64 16.77 13.48
CA LYS A 168 9.89 17.94 14.00
C LYS A 168 10.71 19.23 14.09
N PRO A 169 11.95 19.23 14.64
CA PRO A 169 12.73 20.46 14.75
C PRO A 169 13.07 21.13 13.41
N ARG A 170 13.10 20.35 12.32
CA ARG A 170 13.39 20.84 10.98
C ARG A 170 12.31 21.78 10.45
N PHE A 171 11.07 21.59 10.92
CA PHE A 171 9.91 22.37 10.51
C PHE A 171 9.49 23.45 11.55
N ALA A 172 10.09 23.46 12.73
CA ALA A 172 9.71 24.35 13.84
C ALA A 172 9.83 25.85 13.51
N ARG A 173 10.72 26.21 12.56
CA ARG A 173 10.94 27.61 12.14
C ARG A 173 10.13 28.00 10.90
N ARG A 174 9.46 27.02 10.27
CA ARG A 174 8.60 27.29 9.13
C ARG A 174 7.33 27.99 9.63
N GLY A 175 7.07 29.21 9.24
CA GLY A 175 5.83 29.91 9.59
C GLY A 175 4.58 29.09 9.22
N ALA A 176 3.42 29.49 9.70
CA ALA A 176 2.12 28.80 9.52
C ALA A 176 1.56 28.87 8.07
N ARG A 177 2.42 29.02 7.03
CA ARG A 177 1.94 29.09 5.66
C ARG A 177 1.38 27.74 5.23
N PRO A 178 0.14 27.70 4.68
CA PRO A 178 -0.46 26.46 4.23
C PRO A 178 0.31 25.82 3.05
N LEU A 179 0.28 24.49 2.98
CA LEU A 179 0.84 23.70 1.90
C LEU A 179 -0.27 23.15 1.01
N LEU A 180 -0.24 23.46 -0.28
CA LEU A 180 -1.06 22.82 -1.30
C LEU A 180 -0.27 21.65 -1.90
N MET A 181 -0.77 20.45 -1.70
CA MET A 181 -0.22 19.22 -2.28
C MET A 181 -1.04 18.81 -3.49
N MET A 182 -0.40 18.52 -4.61
CA MET A 182 -1.10 18.14 -5.82
C MET A 182 -0.25 17.27 -6.76
N THR A 183 -0.92 16.65 -7.72
CA THR A 183 -0.31 16.02 -8.89
C THR A 183 -1.14 16.30 -10.13
N GLN A 184 -0.52 16.36 -11.30
CA GLN A 184 -1.22 16.59 -12.56
C GLN A 184 -1.98 15.34 -13.00
N VAL A 185 -3.24 15.49 -13.35
CA VAL A 185 -4.09 14.43 -13.93
C VAL A 185 -4.04 14.48 -15.45
N ASP A 186 -4.25 15.68 -16.00
CA ASP A 186 -4.23 15.95 -17.43
C ASP A 186 -3.88 17.43 -17.71
N ALA A 187 -4.04 17.87 -18.96
CA ALA A 187 -3.73 19.23 -19.36
C ALA A 187 -4.56 20.33 -18.69
N ARG A 188 -5.67 19.97 -18.02
CA ARG A 188 -6.64 20.93 -17.44
C ARG A 188 -6.93 20.67 -15.96
N HIS A 189 -6.54 19.52 -15.42
CA HIS A 189 -6.93 19.11 -14.08
C HIS A 189 -5.74 18.69 -13.23
N MET A 190 -5.85 19.06 -11.96
CA MET A 190 -4.95 18.62 -10.91
C MET A 190 -5.72 17.78 -9.89
N LEU A 191 -5.09 16.74 -9.38
CA LEU A 191 -5.53 16.04 -8.18
C LEU A 191 -4.92 16.75 -6.98
N VAL A 192 -5.74 17.28 -6.09
CA VAL A 192 -5.32 17.94 -4.85
C VAL A 192 -5.62 17.05 -3.64
N PHE A 193 -4.82 17.16 -2.58
CA PHE A 193 -4.92 16.31 -1.39
C PHE A 193 -5.44 17.11 -0.21
N GLY A 194 -6.54 16.65 0.37
CA GLY A 194 -7.24 17.31 1.47
C GLY A 194 -7.01 16.66 2.84
N PRO A 195 -7.83 17.05 3.85
CA PRO A 195 -7.64 16.65 5.25
C PRO A 195 -7.73 15.14 5.50
N ASN A 196 -8.37 14.38 4.60
CA ASN A 196 -8.52 12.93 4.75
C ASN A 196 -7.44 12.12 3.97
N CYS A 197 -6.40 12.79 3.45
CA CYS A 197 -5.32 12.12 2.73
C CYS A 197 -4.31 11.46 3.69
N LEU A 198 -3.53 10.52 3.17
CA LEU A 198 -2.48 9.84 3.93
C LEU A 198 -1.51 10.80 4.64
N PHE A 199 -1.20 11.93 4.00
CA PHE A 199 -0.18 12.86 4.47
C PHE A 199 -0.68 13.84 5.53
N GLN A 200 -1.99 13.91 5.81
CA GLN A 200 -2.54 14.86 6.77
C GLN A 200 -1.94 14.67 8.17
N GLU A 201 -1.84 13.42 8.64
CA GLU A 201 -1.25 13.14 9.96
C GLU A 201 0.22 13.60 10.04
N VAL A 202 0.95 13.55 8.93
CA VAL A 202 2.33 14.08 8.85
C VAL A 202 2.33 15.61 8.93
N LEU A 203 1.43 16.27 8.18
CA LEU A 203 1.30 17.74 8.25
C LEU A 203 0.96 18.21 9.66
N ASP A 204 0.02 17.51 10.32
CA ASP A 204 -0.41 17.81 11.69
C ASP A 204 0.76 17.67 12.68
N ALA A 205 1.57 16.59 12.53
CA ALA A 205 2.73 16.36 13.38
C ALA A 205 3.79 17.46 13.29
N PHE A 206 3.82 18.20 12.17
CA PHE A 206 4.77 19.30 11.93
C PHE A 206 4.13 20.68 12.01
N GLY A 207 2.84 20.77 12.34
CA GLY A 207 2.13 22.05 12.43
C GLY A 207 1.99 22.76 11.08
N ILE A 208 1.95 22.01 9.96
CA ILE A 208 1.81 22.56 8.62
C ILE A 208 0.33 22.52 8.20
N PRO A 209 -0.34 23.66 8.03
CA PRO A 209 -1.72 23.67 7.58
C PRO A 209 -1.83 23.12 6.15
N ASN A 210 -2.83 22.27 5.89
CA ASN A 210 -3.20 21.87 4.54
C ASN A 210 -3.98 23.01 3.88
N ALA A 211 -3.57 23.43 2.67
CA ALA A 211 -4.25 24.52 1.96
C ALA A 211 -5.61 24.09 1.38
N TRP A 212 -5.79 22.82 1.04
CA TRP A 212 -7.07 22.31 0.57
C TRP A 212 -7.98 21.98 1.75
N GLN A 213 -9.08 22.71 1.90
CA GLN A 213 -10.11 22.51 2.91
C GLN A 213 -11.48 22.16 2.30
N GLY A 214 -11.52 21.94 0.98
CA GLY A 214 -12.75 21.55 0.27
C GLY A 214 -13.07 20.06 0.43
N GLU A 215 -14.17 19.66 -0.15
CA GLU A 215 -14.60 18.26 -0.17
C GLU A 215 -13.56 17.37 -0.86
N THR A 216 -13.45 16.15 -0.38
CA THR A 216 -12.61 15.10 -0.94
C THR A 216 -13.42 13.81 -1.13
N ASN A 217 -12.95 12.97 -2.04
CA ASN A 217 -13.46 11.62 -2.15
C ASN A 217 -13.01 10.75 -0.94
N PHE A 218 -13.43 9.48 -0.93
CA PHE A 218 -13.03 8.50 0.07
C PHE A 218 -11.50 8.39 0.24
N TRP A 219 -10.74 8.66 -0.81
CA TRP A 219 -9.29 8.56 -0.85
C TRP A 219 -8.56 9.82 -0.35
N GLY A 220 -9.29 10.83 0.09
CA GLY A 220 -8.72 12.07 0.59
C GLY A 220 -8.23 13.01 -0.50
N SER A 221 -8.77 12.91 -1.71
CA SER A 221 -8.36 13.75 -2.85
C SER A 221 -9.56 14.32 -3.61
N SER A 222 -9.31 15.38 -4.39
CA SER A 222 -10.30 16.02 -5.25
C SER A 222 -9.67 16.42 -6.58
N ILE A 223 -10.40 16.25 -7.69
CA ILE A 223 -9.96 16.72 -9.00
C ILE A 223 -10.48 18.14 -9.19
N VAL A 224 -9.58 19.06 -9.53
CA VAL A 224 -9.90 20.48 -9.72
C VAL A 224 -9.35 21.00 -11.04
N GLY A 225 -10.07 21.92 -11.66
CA GLY A 225 -9.56 22.66 -12.80
C GLY A 225 -8.35 23.53 -12.43
N ILE A 226 -7.39 23.64 -13.33
CA ILE A 226 -6.18 24.44 -13.12
C ILE A 226 -6.54 25.91 -12.84
N ASP A 227 -7.58 26.45 -13.45
CA ASP A 227 -8.08 27.81 -13.22
C ASP A 227 -8.41 28.11 -11.76
N ARG A 228 -8.91 27.12 -11.01
CA ARG A 228 -9.19 27.27 -9.58
C ARG A 228 -7.94 27.49 -8.74
N LEU A 229 -6.77 27.05 -9.22
CA LEU A 229 -5.51 27.25 -8.50
C LEU A 229 -5.14 28.73 -8.35
N ALA A 230 -5.67 29.61 -9.18
CA ALA A 230 -5.45 31.05 -9.11
C ALA A 230 -6.03 31.70 -7.83
N SER A 231 -6.92 31.03 -7.12
CA SER A 231 -7.48 31.51 -5.83
C SER A 231 -6.50 31.41 -4.66
N TRP A 232 -5.48 30.53 -4.73
CA TRP A 232 -4.47 30.35 -3.68
C TRP A 232 -3.33 31.34 -3.83
N ARG A 233 -3.30 32.37 -2.96
CA ARG A 233 -2.33 33.45 -3.03
C ARG A 233 -1.12 33.26 -2.13
N ASP A 234 -1.33 32.87 -0.90
CA ASP A 234 -0.27 32.75 0.12
C ASP A 234 -0.11 31.29 0.59
N VAL A 235 0.25 30.43 -0.34
CA VAL A 235 0.50 29.00 -0.12
C VAL A 235 1.86 28.60 -0.67
N ASP A 236 2.49 27.60 -0.06
CA ASP A 236 3.52 26.81 -0.70
C ASP A 236 2.86 25.69 -1.51
N VAL A 237 3.40 25.38 -2.68
CA VAL A 237 2.82 24.35 -3.56
C VAL A 237 3.84 23.27 -3.82
N LEU A 238 3.45 22.03 -3.56
CA LEU A 238 4.23 20.84 -3.85
C LEU A 238 3.49 19.98 -4.87
N CYS A 239 4.07 19.83 -6.06
CA CYS A 239 3.52 19.06 -7.16
C CYS A 239 4.34 17.78 -7.35
N PHE A 240 3.73 16.63 -7.08
CA PHE A 240 4.38 15.32 -7.25
C PHE A 240 4.43 14.92 -8.72
N ASP A 241 5.61 14.44 -9.14
CA ASP A 241 5.85 13.96 -10.49
C ASP A 241 5.65 12.43 -10.55
N HIS A 242 4.65 12.00 -11.28
CA HIS A 242 4.33 10.59 -11.48
C HIS A 242 4.56 10.16 -12.95
N GLY A 243 5.64 10.63 -13.56
CA GLY A 243 6.02 10.28 -14.93
C GLY A 243 5.40 11.18 -16.00
N ASN A 244 4.76 12.29 -15.58
CA ASN A 244 4.12 13.28 -16.47
C ASN A 244 4.97 14.55 -16.68
N GLY A 245 6.30 14.39 -16.68
CA GLY A 245 7.24 15.51 -16.77
C GLY A 245 7.04 16.41 -17.98
N LYS A 246 6.79 15.83 -19.16
CA LYS A 246 6.59 16.59 -20.41
C LYS A 246 5.28 17.37 -20.42
N GLU A 247 4.21 16.75 -19.95
CA GLU A 247 2.89 17.37 -19.82
C GLU A 247 2.94 18.54 -18.83
N MET A 248 3.66 18.35 -17.73
CA MET A 248 3.86 19.40 -16.73
C MET A 248 4.72 20.55 -17.30
N GLU A 249 5.78 20.28 -18.04
CA GLU A 249 6.57 21.30 -18.72
C GLU A 249 5.72 22.13 -19.71
N THR A 250 4.86 21.43 -20.47
CA THR A 250 3.94 22.10 -21.40
C THR A 250 2.96 23.02 -20.64
N LEU A 251 2.39 22.55 -19.54
CA LEU A 251 1.52 23.34 -18.70
C LEU A 251 2.24 24.55 -18.10
N MET A 252 3.44 24.35 -17.58
CA MET A 252 4.26 25.41 -16.97
C MET A 252 4.63 26.51 -17.94
N ALA A 253 4.70 26.24 -19.24
CA ALA A 253 4.95 27.23 -20.28
C ALA A 253 3.72 28.09 -20.62
N THR A 254 2.52 27.74 -20.14
CA THR A 254 1.30 28.49 -20.49
C THR A 254 1.22 29.83 -19.76
N PRO A 255 0.65 30.88 -20.39
CA PRO A 255 0.43 32.16 -19.72
C PRO A 255 -0.43 32.07 -18.47
N LEU A 256 -1.44 31.17 -18.46
CA LEU A 256 -2.28 30.92 -17.30
C LEU A 256 -1.44 30.45 -16.10
N TRP A 257 -0.57 29.45 -16.30
CA TRP A 257 0.29 28.94 -15.22
C TRP A 257 1.26 29.99 -14.71
N GLN A 258 1.91 30.73 -15.63
CA GLN A 258 2.85 31.79 -15.30
C GLN A 258 2.21 32.97 -14.52
N ALA A 259 0.89 33.14 -14.67
CA ALA A 259 0.12 34.16 -13.95
C ALA A 259 -0.28 33.73 -12.54
N MET A 260 -0.12 32.45 -12.15
CA MET A 260 -0.52 31.95 -10.84
C MET A 260 0.20 32.67 -9.70
N PRO A 261 -0.49 33.04 -8.62
CA PRO A 261 0.12 33.77 -7.50
C PRO A 261 1.32 33.06 -6.88
N PHE A 262 1.24 31.75 -6.67
CA PHE A 262 2.32 30.95 -6.10
C PHE A 262 3.51 30.80 -7.06
N ILE A 263 3.31 30.82 -8.38
CA ILE A 263 4.40 30.83 -9.38
C ILE A 263 5.16 32.17 -9.32
N ARG A 264 4.42 33.29 -9.36
CA ARG A 264 5.00 34.63 -9.25
C ARG A 264 5.75 34.85 -7.94
N ALA A 265 5.29 34.21 -6.88
CA ALA A 265 5.92 34.25 -5.56
C ALA A 265 7.11 33.29 -5.40
N GLY A 266 7.45 32.47 -6.42
CA GLY A 266 8.52 31.48 -6.34
C GLY A 266 8.25 30.35 -5.35
N ARG A 267 6.98 30.03 -5.10
CA ARG A 267 6.53 29.06 -4.06
C ARG A 267 6.03 27.74 -4.62
N PHE A 268 6.26 27.49 -5.87
CA PHE A 268 5.96 26.23 -6.55
C PHE A 268 7.20 25.37 -6.61
N GLN A 269 7.06 24.08 -6.25
CA GLN A 269 8.10 23.09 -6.37
C GLN A 269 7.56 21.80 -6.97
N ARG A 270 8.31 21.22 -7.90
CA ARG A 270 8.12 19.82 -8.30
C ARG A 270 8.86 18.93 -7.32
N ALA A 271 8.25 17.81 -7.00
CA ALA A 271 8.76 16.82 -6.08
C ALA A 271 8.76 15.43 -6.71
N PRO A 272 9.65 14.54 -6.30
CA PRO A 272 9.59 13.14 -6.72
C PRO A 272 8.26 12.48 -6.39
N ALA A 273 7.93 11.42 -7.12
CA ALA A 273 6.75 10.59 -6.84
C ALA A 273 6.75 10.07 -5.41
N VAL A 274 5.57 10.03 -4.83
CA VAL A 274 5.29 9.37 -3.55
C VAL A 274 3.90 8.76 -3.63
N TRP A 275 3.75 7.53 -3.14
CA TRP A 275 2.46 6.86 -3.18
C TRP A 275 1.53 7.43 -2.11
N PHE A 276 0.44 8.06 -2.52
CA PHE A 276 -0.50 8.72 -1.61
C PHE A 276 -1.60 7.79 -1.07
N TYR A 277 -1.61 6.53 -1.48
CA TYR A 277 -2.48 5.47 -0.96
C TYR A 277 -1.67 4.35 -0.30
N GLY A 278 -0.49 4.68 0.21
CA GLY A 278 0.42 3.78 0.90
C GLY A 278 0.21 3.73 2.42
N ALA A 279 1.30 3.60 3.14
CA ALA A 279 1.34 3.51 4.59
C ALA A 279 2.50 4.33 5.20
N THR A 280 3.15 3.80 6.21
CA THR A 280 4.22 4.48 6.97
C THR A 280 5.49 4.72 6.14
N LEU A 281 5.84 3.84 5.19
CA LEU A 281 7.01 4.06 4.32
C LEU A 281 6.76 5.24 3.36
N SER A 282 5.56 5.31 2.77
CA SER A 282 5.13 6.47 1.96
C SER A 282 5.10 7.75 2.79
N ALA A 283 4.61 7.69 4.03
CA ALA A 283 4.63 8.83 4.95
C ALA A 283 6.06 9.28 5.26
N MET A 284 6.99 8.35 5.53
CA MET A 284 8.42 8.68 5.76
C MET A 284 9.07 9.28 4.50
N ARG A 285 8.74 8.77 3.31
CA ARG A 285 9.21 9.35 2.04
C ARG A 285 8.67 10.77 1.87
N PHE A 286 7.39 10.98 2.12
CA PHE A 286 6.79 12.31 2.07
C PHE A 286 7.50 13.30 3.01
N VAL A 287 7.83 12.90 4.23
CA VAL A 287 8.61 13.74 5.17
C VAL A 287 9.97 14.14 4.58
N ARG A 288 10.70 13.21 3.95
CA ARG A 288 11.99 13.54 3.29
C ARG A 288 11.80 14.52 2.14
N ILE A 289 10.73 14.36 1.36
CA ILE A 289 10.37 15.29 0.29
C ILE A 289 10.06 16.68 0.86
N LEU A 290 9.27 16.74 1.94
CA LEU A 290 8.98 18.00 2.64
C LEU A 290 10.25 18.68 3.17
N ASP A 291 11.15 17.93 3.78
CA ASP A 291 12.41 18.46 4.29
C ASP A 291 13.28 19.06 3.18
N ASN A 292 13.41 18.36 2.06
CA ASN A 292 14.13 18.86 0.88
C ASN A 292 13.46 20.11 0.28
N ALA A 293 12.14 20.15 0.27
CA ALA A 293 11.38 21.25 -0.31
C ALA A 293 11.27 22.48 0.60
N LEU A 294 11.13 22.29 1.89
CA LEU A 294 10.73 23.33 2.85
C LEU A 294 11.69 23.48 4.04
N GLY A 295 12.49 22.49 4.35
CA GLY A 295 13.29 22.39 5.59
C GLY A 295 14.48 23.36 5.69
N GLY A 296 14.81 24.10 4.65
CA GLY A 296 15.88 25.11 4.65
C GLY A 296 15.40 26.55 4.43
N ARG A 297 14.10 26.76 4.35
CA ARG A 297 13.50 28.10 4.09
C ARG A 297 13.05 28.70 5.42
N ALA A 298 13.95 29.44 6.06
CA ALA A 298 13.64 30.35 7.17
C ALA A 298 13.27 31.73 6.62
#